data_6d60dda4f1ad5faffe5ff856311bf76e
#
_entry.id   6d60dda4f1ad5faffe5ff856311bf76e
#
_cell.length_a   1.000
_cell.length_b   1.000
_cell.length_c   1.000
_cell.angle_alpha   90.00
_cell.angle_beta   90.00
_cell.angle_gamma   90.00
#
_symmetry.space_group_name_H-M   'P 1'
#
loop_
_entity.id
_entity.type
_entity.pdbx_description
1 polymer ?
#
loop_
_entity_poly.entity_id
_entity_poly.type
_entity_poly.pdbx_seq_one_letter_code
_entity_poly.pdbx_strand_id
1 'polypeptide(L)'
;SFEMMDKPVSFYAFEMLYWCGIREGELLALTAADFDFEKETVRINKSYQRLHGEDVITTPKTKKSNRMIKMPKFLCEEMQEYLSMLYGLKKKDRIFTVTKSYLHHEMDRGANAAGVKRIRIHDLRHSHISLLIDMGFSAVAIADRVGHESIDITYQYAHLFPSKQTEMADRLDDLGKGEVENVS
;
A
#
# COMPACT_ATOMS: atom_id res chain seq x y z
N SER A 1 -6.99 -7.06 11.79
CA SER A 1 -7.95 -5.98 11.45
C SER A 1 -9.36 -6.28 11.93
N PHE A 2 -9.76 -7.54 12.02
CA PHE A 2 -11.08 -7.95 12.54
C PHE A 2 -11.36 -7.38 13.94
N GLU A 3 -10.35 -7.36 14.80
CA GLU A 3 -10.44 -6.82 16.17
C GLU A 3 -10.61 -5.29 16.24
N MET A 4 -10.54 -4.61 15.09
CA MET A 4 -10.69 -3.16 14.99
C MET A 4 -12.04 -2.72 14.40
N MET A 5 -12.92 -3.66 14.07
CA MET A 5 -14.23 -3.37 13.44
C MET A 5 -15.18 -2.56 14.33
N ASP A 6 -14.96 -2.56 15.65
CA ASP A 6 -15.67 -1.69 16.59
C ASP A 6 -15.32 -0.21 16.43
N LYS A 7 -14.21 0.09 15.75
CA LYS A 7 -13.76 1.45 15.43
C LYS A 7 -13.51 1.57 13.93
N PRO A 8 -14.53 1.93 13.14
CA PRO A 8 -14.44 1.96 11.68
C PRO A 8 -13.23 2.71 11.14
N VAL A 9 -12.91 3.89 11.70
CA VAL A 9 -11.75 4.68 11.24
C VAL A 9 -10.44 3.91 11.35
N SER A 10 -10.23 3.14 12.40
CA SER A 10 -9.03 2.32 12.60
C SER A 10 -8.98 1.15 11.61
N PHE A 11 -10.11 0.45 11.45
CA PHE A 11 -10.22 -0.67 10.53
C PHE A 11 -9.84 -0.23 9.10
N TYR A 12 -10.55 0.75 8.54
CA TYR A 12 -10.32 1.21 7.17
C TYR A 12 -8.94 1.86 6.97
N ALA A 13 -8.40 2.53 7.99
CA ALA A 13 -7.04 3.07 7.95
C ALA A 13 -5.99 1.96 7.80
N PHE A 14 -6.11 0.87 8.56
CA PHE A 14 -5.17 -0.25 8.48
C PHE A 14 -5.35 -1.07 7.19
N GLU A 15 -6.58 -1.24 6.69
CA GLU A 15 -6.84 -1.86 5.39
C GLU A 15 -6.14 -1.08 4.26
N MET A 16 -6.27 0.25 4.23
CA MET A 16 -5.56 1.09 3.26
C MET A 16 -4.04 1.00 3.37
N LEU A 17 -3.50 1.05 4.58
CA LEU A 17 -2.05 0.94 4.82
C LEU A 17 -1.49 -0.40 4.33
N TYR A 18 -2.20 -1.49 4.62
CA TYR A 18 -1.74 -2.83 4.25
C TYR A 18 -1.91 -3.10 2.75
N TRP A 19 -3.10 -2.91 2.20
CA TRP A 19 -3.41 -3.30 0.82
C TRP A 19 -2.91 -2.34 -0.25
N CYS A 20 -2.62 -1.09 0.10
CA CYS A 20 -2.00 -0.12 -0.81
C CYS A 20 -0.51 0.11 -0.53
N GLY A 21 -0.01 -0.30 0.62
CA GLY A 21 1.39 -0.11 1.00
C GLY A 21 1.80 1.36 1.11
N ILE A 22 0.85 2.26 1.39
CA ILE A 22 1.10 3.71 1.51
C ILE A 22 1.74 4.06 2.85
N ARG A 23 2.36 5.24 2.91
CA ARG A 23 2.93 5.77 4.15
C ARG A 23 1.83 6.34 5.05
N GLU A 24 2.06 6.33 6.37
CA GLU A 24 1.10 6.86 7.36
C GLU A 24 0.71 8.33 7.07
N GLY A 25 1.67 9.17 6.71
CA GLY A 25 1.38 10.56 6.34
C GLY A 25 0.57 10.69 5.04
N GLU A 26 0.77 9.79 4.08
CA GLU A 26 -0.02 9.73 2.85
C GLU A 26 -1.47 9.32 3.16
N LEU A 27 -1.67 8.31 4.02
CA LEU A 27 -2.99 7.91 4.51
C LEU A 27 -3.74 9.09 5.13
N LEU A 28 -3.10 9.77 6.09
CA LEU A 28 -3.73 10.87 6.83
C LEU A 28 -4.03 12.10 5.98
N ALA A 29 -3.43 12.21 4.79
CA ALA A 29 -3.69 13.27 3.82
C ALA A 29 -4.80 12.94 2.83
N LEU A 30 -5.29 11.70 2.77
CA LEU A 30 -6.31 11.27 1.80
C LEU A 30 -7.62 12.05 1.96
N THR A 31 -8.19 12.42 0.82
CA THR A 31 -9.50 13.04 0.69
C THR A 31 -10.43 12.18 -0.15
N ALA A 32 -11.73 12.44 -0.12
CA ALA A 32 -12.69 11.74 -0.97
C ALA A 32 -12.39 11.94 -2.47
N ALA A 33 -11.86 13.12 -2.85
CA ALA A 33 -11.49 13.44 -4.24
C ALA A 33 -10.32 12.62 -4.78
N ASP A 34 -9.54 11.96 -3.91
CA ASP A 34 -8.42 11.13 -4.33
C ASP A 34 -8.85 9.76 -4.89
N PHE A 35 -10.10 9.36 -4.68
CA PHE A 35 -10.65 8.07 -5.12
C PHE A 35 -11.41 8.20 -6.43
N ASP A 36 -11.13 7.27 -7.35
CA ASP A 36 -11.93 7.01 -8.54
C ASP A 36 -12.40 5.56 -8.48
N PHE A 37 -13.64 5.35 -8.02
CA PHE A 37 -14.18 4.01 -7.80
C PHE A 37 -14.59 3.30 -9.10
N GLU A 38 -14.83 4.03 -10.18
CA GLU A 38 -15.08 3.43 -11.48
C GLU A 38 -13.80 2.81 -12.05
N LYS A 39 -12.68 3.53 -11.89
CA LYS A 39 -11.34 3.05 -12.26
C LYS A 39 -10.69 2.20 -11.18
N GLU A 40 -11.27 2.10 -9.99
CA GLU A 40 -10.72 1.42 -8.83
C GLU A 40 -9.31 1.93 -8.48
N THR A 41 -9.12 3.24 -8.49
CA THR A 41 -7.83 3.87 -8.21
C THR A 41 -7.88 4.86 -7.07
N VAL A 42 -6.75 5.05 -6.41
CA VAL A 42 -6.53 6.11 -5.44
C VAL A 42 -5.27 6.89 -5.79
N ARG A 43 -5.37 8.22 -5.72
CA ARG A 43 -4.25 9.14 -5.98
C ARG A 43 -3.50 9.42 -4.70
N ILE A 44 -2.19 9.22 -4.73
CA ILE A 44 -1.27 9.55 -3.65
C ILE A 44 -0.40 10.70 -4.12
N ASN A 45 -0.69 11.91 -3.66
CA ASN A 45 0.00 13.13 -4.10
C ASN A 45 0.25 14.14 -2.99
N LYS A 46 0.06 13.75 -1.74
CA LYS A 46 0.28 14.62 -0.57
C LYS A 46 0.55 13.81 0.68
N SER A 47 1.12 14.46 1.67
CA SER A 47 1.38 13.89 2.99
C SER A 47 0.97 14.87 4.08
N TYR A 48 0.43 14.34 5.14
CA TYR A 48 0.01 15.09 6.32
C TYR A 48 1.04 14.97 7.44
N GLN A 49 1.32 16.09 8.08
CA GLN A 49 2.10 16.18 9.31
C GLN A 49 1.43 17.15 10.28
N ARG A 50 1.61 16.92 11.57
CA ARG A 50 1.26 17.90 12.59
C ARG A 50 2.55 18.49 13.16
N LEU A 51 2.79 19.76 12.89
CA LEU A 51 4.00 20.47 13.31
C LEU A 51 3.59 21.65 14.21
N HIS A 52 4.19 21.72 15.40
CA HIS A 52 3.92 22.82 16.36
C HIS A 52 2.43 23.07 16.63
N GLY A 53 1.63 21.98 16.69
CA GLY A 53 0.18 22.06 16.92
C GLY A 53 -0.65 22.42 15.70
N GLU A 54 -0.03 22.62 14.53
CA GLU A 54 -0.71 22.94 13.27
C GLU A 54 -0.68 21.77 12.30
N ASP A 55 -1.77 21.66 11.53
CA ASP A 55 -1.88 20.66 10.46
C ASP A 55 -1.18 21.18 9.22
N VAL A 56 -0.20 20.42 8.72
CA VAL A 56 0.58 20.76 7.53
C VAL A 56 0.40 19.69 6.47
N ILE A 57 -0.09 20.09 5.31
CA ILE A 57 -0.17 19.23 4.13
C ILE A 57 1.00 19.60 3.20
N THR A 58 1.84 18.62 2.91
CA THR A 58 2.97 18.79 1.98
C THR A 58 2.70 18.03 0.68
N THR A 59 3.18 18.60 -0.43
CA THR A 59 3.25 17.87 -1.70
C THR A 59 4.50 16.99 -1.72
N PRO A 60 4.49 15.89 -2.47
CA PRO A 60 5.65 15.02 -2.59
C PRO A 60 6.86 15.78 -3.16
N LYS A 61 8.03 15.53 -2.59
CA LYS A 61 9.30 16.13 -3.07
C LYS A 61 9.73 15.58 -4.43
N THR A 62 9.23 14.42 -4.84
CA THR A 62 9.62 13.75 -6.08
C THR A 62 8.41 13.35 -6.91
N LYS A 63 8.60 13.27 -8.24
CA LYS A 63 7.57 12.81 -9.18
C LYS A 63 7.08 11.39 -8.88
N LYS A 64 7.96 10.51 -8.40
CA LYS A 64 7.63 9.11 -8.09
C LYS A 64 6.75 8.93 -6.86
N SER A 65 6.79 9.89 -5.94
CA SER A 65 5.89 9.91 -4.79
C SER A 65 4.46 10.29 -5.18
N ASN A 66 4.28 11.01 -6.30
CA ASN A 66 2.97 11.29 -6.89
C ASN A 66 2.60 10.13 -7.81
N ARG A 67 1.66 9.32 -7.38
CA ARG A 67 1.29 8.09 -8.07
C ARG A 67 -0.19 7.77 -7.95
N MET A 68 -0.68 6.96 -8.91
CA MET A 68 -1.98 6.30 -8.85
C MET A 68 -1.78 4.85 -8.44
N ILE A 69 -2.55 4.40 -7.47
CA ILE A 69 -2.56 2.99 -7.05
C ILE A 69 -3.86 2.35 -7.50
N LYS A 70 -3.77 1.25 -8.24
CA LYS A 70 -4.92 0.38 -8.50
C LYS A 70 -5.24 -0.41 -7.23
N MET A 71 -6.45 -0.24 -6.72
CA MET A 71 -6.91 -0.92 -5.52
C MET A 71 -7.54 -2.28 -5.86
N PRO A 72 -7.44 -3.27 -4.95
CA PRO A 72 -8.28 -4.45 -5.04
C PRO A 72 -9.76 -4.07 -4.97
N LYS A 73 -10.61 -4.82 -5.67
CA LYS A 73 -12.04 -4.52 -5.75
C LYS A 73 -12.72 -4.50 -4.38
N PHE A 74 -12.41 -5.47 -3.52
CA PHE A 74 -12.96 -5.51 -2.16
C PHE A 74 -12.60 -4.25 -1.35
N LEU A 75 -11.37 -3.73 -1.51
CA LEU A 75 -10.95 -2.50 -0.83
C LEU A 75 -11.71 -1.28 -1.36
N CYS A 76 -12.05 -1.24 -2.64
CA CYS A 76 -12.92 -0.19 -3.20
C CYS A 76 -14.30 -0.22 -2.55
N GLU A 77 -14.88 -1.40 -2.40
CA GLU A 77 -16.18 -1.61 -1.75
C GLU A 77 -16.12 -1.16 -0.27
N GLU A 78 -15.10 -1.55 0.46
CA GLU A 78 -14.87 -1.13 1.84
C GLU A 78 -14.70 0.39 1.97
N MET A 79 -13.94 1.02 1.07
CA MET A 79 -13.74 2.46 1.13
C MET A 79 -15.00 3.24 0.75
N GLN A 80 -15.83 2.73 -0.17
CA GLN A 80 -17.15 3.31 -0.45
C GLN A 80 -18.05 3.22 0.79
N GLU A 81 -18.06 2.09 1.48
CA GLU A 81 -18.79 1.92 2.73
C GLU A 81 -18.30 2.93 3.79
N TYR A 82 -17.01 3.03 3.99
CA TYR A 82 -16.43 3.98 4.93
C TYR A 82 -16.83 5.43 4.63
N LEU A 83 -16.70 5.85 3.38
CA LEU A 83 -17.10 7.21 2.96
C LEU A 83 -18.57 7.48 3.20
N SER A 84 -19.44 6.48 3.07
CA SER A 84 -20.88 6.61 3.35
C SER A 84 -21.18 6.84 4.83
N MET A 85 -20.29 6.41 5.73
CA MET A 85 -20.41 6.62 7.18
C MET A 85 -20.01 8.04 7.61
N LEU A 86 -19.30 8.79 6.76
CA LEU A 86 -18.78 10.12 7.08
C LEU A 86 -19.83 11.19 6.76
N TYR A 87 -20.41 11.77 7.81
CA TYR A 87 -21.42 12.81 7.66
C TYR A 87 -20.82 14.16 7.25
N GLY A 88 -21.44 14.83 6.28
CA GLY A 88 -21.07 16.19 5.88
C GLY A 88 -19.71 16.28 5.17
N LEU A 89 -19.16 15.16 4.71
CA LEU A 89 -17.87 15.10 4.03
C LEU A 89 -17.90 15.85 2.69
N LYS A 90 -17.00 16.80 2.52
CA LYS A 90 -16.74 17.46 1.24
C LYS A 90 -15.61 16.76 0.50
N LYS A 91 -15.57 16.92 -0.83
CA LYS A 91 -14.57 16.25 -1.69
C LYS A 91 -13.11 16.48 -1.27
N LYS A 92 -12.80 17.65 -0.73
CA LYS A 92 -11.44 18.03 -0.31
C LYS A 92 -11.15 17.80 1.18
N ASP A 93 -12.13 17.33 1.94
CA ASP A 93 -11.93 17.05 3.35
C ASP A 93 -11.12 15.77 3.51
N ARG A 94 -10.23 15.76 4.51
CA ARG A 94 -9.52 14.54 4.89
C ARG A 94 -10.50 13.51 5.43
N ILE A 95 -10.37 12.27 4.99
CA ILE A 95 -11.24 11.17 5.41
C ILE A 95 -10.74 10.46 6.67
N PHE A 96 -9.45 10.58 6.99
CA PHE A 96 -8.84 10.07 8.22
C PHE A 96 -8.37 11.23 9.07
N THR A 97 -9.26 11.79 9.90
CA THR A 97 -9.02 12.98 10.74
C THR A 97 -8.42 12.65 12.10
N VAL A 98 -7.75 11.53 12.20
CA VAL A 98 -7.04 11.07 13.40
C VAL A 98 -5.57 11.46 13.36
N THR A 99 -4.89 11.30 14.49
CA THR A 99 -3.45 11.57 14.63
C THR A 99 -2.62 10.30 14.43
N LYS A 100 -1.32 10.45 14.17
CA LYS A 100 -0.39 9.32 14.18
C LYS A 100 -0.40 8.59 15.53
N SER A 101 -0.42 9.34 16.62
CA SER A 101 -0.51 8.78 17.97
C SER A 101 -1.75 7.92 18.17
N TYR A 102 -2.90 8.36 17.65
CA TYR A 102 -4.13 7.56 17.66
C TYR A 102 -3.93 6.20 16.96
N LEU A 103 -3.37 6.20 15.75
CA LEU A 103 -3.13 4.97 15.00
C LEU A 103 -2.15 4.03 15.73
N HIS A 104 -1.11 4.58 16.39
CA HIS A 104 -0.19 3.79 17.19
C HIS A 104 -0.89 3.12 18.37
N HIS A 105 -1.76 3.85 19.10
CA HIS A 105 -2.55 3.26 20.18
C HIS A 105 -3.54 2.19 19.68
N GLU A 106 -4.15 2.41 18.52
CA GLU A 106 -5.04 1.41 17.90
C GLU A 106 -4.27 0.16 17.46
N MET A 107 -3.02 0.30 16.99
CA MET A 107 -2.16 -0.85 16.70
C MET A 107 -1.88 -1.65 17.97
N ASP A 108 -1.57 -0.98 19.09
CA ASP A 108 -1.36 -1.63 20.38
C ASP A 108 -2.63 -2.36 20.84
N ARG A 109 -3.78 -1.69 20.75
CA ARG A 109 -5.07 -2.25 21.14
C ARG A 109 -5.42 -3.49 20.31
N GLY A 110 -5.31 -3.39 18.99
CA GLY A 110 -5.63 -4.50 18.08
C GLY A 110 -4.68 -5.69 18.23
N ALA A 111 -3.38 -5.44 18.40
CA ALA A 111 -2.40 -6.49 18.62
C ALA A 111 -2.66 -7.25 19.94
N ASN A 112 -2.97 -6.52 21.02
CA ASN A 112 -3.31 -7.10 22.32
C ASN A 112 -4.60 -7.92 22.24
N ALA A 113 -5.66 -7.38 21.61
CA ALA A 113 -6.93 -8.07 21.47
C ALA A 113 -6.80 -9.36 20.63
N ALA A 114 -5.98 -9.34 19.60
CA ALA A 114 -5.72 -10.49 18.74
C ALA A 114 -4.69 -11.49 19.32
N GLY A 115 -4.03 -11.14 20.43
CA GLY A 115 -2.98 -11.97 21.02
C GLY A 115 -1.75 -12.16 20.13
N VAL A 116 -1.47 -11.19 19.26
CA VAL A 116 -0.33 -11.24 18.33
C VAL A 116 0.74 -10.23 18.70
N LYS A 117 1.97 -10.49 18.23
CA LYS A 117 3.07 -9.55 18.44
C LYS A 117 2.76 -8.20 17.78
N ARG A 118 2.94 -7.13 18.53
CA ARG A 118 2.84 -5.76 18.02
C ARG A 118 3.92 -5.50 16.97
N ILE A 119 3.51 -4.88 15.86
CA ILE A 119 4.39 -4.39 14.80
C ILE A 119 4.28 -2.85 14.69
N ARG A 120 5.25 -2.21 14.09
CA ARG A 120 5.17 -0.77 13.78
C ARG A 120 4.20 -0.54 12.64
N ILE A 121 3.56 0.62 12.57
CA ILE A 121 2.63 0.95 11.47
C ILE A 121 3.36 0.87 10.12
N HIS A 122 4.61 1.34 10.05
CA HIS A 122 5.42 1.25 8.83
C HIS A 122 5.71 -0.20 8.39
N ASP A 123 5.65 -1.15 9.31
CA ASP A 123 5.84 -2.57 8.99
C ASP A 123 4.67 -3.14 8.15
N LEU A 124 3.49 -2.50 8.14
CA LEU A 124 2.41 -2.85 7.22
C LEU A 124 2.82 -2.64 5.77
N ARG A 125 3.55 -1.57 5.49
CA ARG A 125 4.12 -1.30 4.16
C ARG A 125 5.20 -2.33 3.81
N HIS A 126 6.07 -2.69 4.76
CA HIS A 126 7.05 -3.76 4.57
C HIS A 126 6.35 -5.10 4.27
N SER A 127 5.29 -5.41 4.99
CA SER A 127 4.49 -6.63 4.76
C SER A 127 3.83 -6.63 3.38
N HIS A 128 3.33 -5.49 2.92
CA HIS A 128 2.78 -5.33 1.57
C HIS A 128 3.84 -5.62 0.49
N ILE A 129 5.03 -5.05 0.63
CA ILE A 129 6.14 -5.27 -0.30
C ILE A 129 6.53 -6.76 -0.30
N SER A 130 6.69 -7.37 0.86
CA SER A 130 7.04 -8.79 0.99
C SER A 130 5.98 -9.70 0.35
N LEU A 131 4.70 -9.38 0.54
CA LEU A 131 3.59 -10.10 -0.09
C LEU A 131 3.68 -10.03 -1.62
N LEU A 132 3.93 -8.86 -2.19
CA LEU A 132 4.04 -8.69 -3.65
C LEU A 132 5.26 -9.44 -4.21
N ILE A 133 6.37 -9.49 -3.47
CA ILE A 133 7.55 -10.29 -3.84
C ILE A 133 7.19 -11.78 -3.86
N ASP A 134 6.50 -12.26 -2.82
CA ASP A 134 6.06 -13.65 -2.71
C ASP A 134 5.07 -14.04 -3.82
N MET A 135 4.23 -13.11 -4.25
CA MET A 135 3.33 -13.28 -5.40
C MET A 135 4.06 -13.25 -6.77
N GLY A 136 5.36 -12.99 -6.81
CA GLY A 136 6.18 -13.04 -8.03
C GLY A 136 6.27 -11.74 -8.82
N PHE A 137 5.87 -10.60 -8.25
CA PHE A 137 6.00 -9.30 -8.92
C PHE A 137 7.45 -8.81 -8.92
N SER A 138 7.82 -8.06 -9.96
CA SER A 138 9.18 -7.51 -10.11
C SER A 138 9.44 -6.35 -9.14
N ALA A 139 10.71 -6.13 -8.83
CA ALA A 139 11.14 -4.99 -8.02
C ALA A 139 10.72 -3.64 -8.63
N VAL A 140 10.71 -3.52 -9.96
CA VAL A 140 10.27 -2.30 -10.67
C VAL A 140 8.78 -2.05 -10.45
N ALA A 141 7.94 -3.06 -10.64
CA ALA A 141 6.50 -2.93 -10.45
C ALA A 141 6.13 -2.58 -9.00
N ILE A 142 6.84 -3.18 -8.03
CA ILE A 142 6.66 -2.90 -6.61
C ILE A 142 7.10 -1.47 -6.29
N ALA A 143 8.25 -1.02 -6.78
CA ALA A 143 8.75 0.34 -6.58
C ALA A 143 7.75 1.40 -7.09
N ASP A 144 7.18 1.20 -8.26
CA ASP A 144 6.16 2.09 -8.84
C ASP A 144 4.90 2.15 -7.96
N ARG A 145 4.42 1.00 -7.50
CA ARG A 145 3.22 0.94 -6.66
C ARG A 145 3.39 1.65 -5.32
N VAL A 146 4.50 1.39 -4.64
CA VAL A 146 4.74 1.95 -3.31
C VAL A 146 5.41 3.33 -3.33
N GLY A 147 5.83 3.83 -4.49
CA GLY A 147 6.42 5.16 -4.66
C GLY A 147 7.84 5.25 -4.10
N HIS A 148 8.68 4.25 -4.33
CA HIS A 148 10.11 4.34 -4.04
C HIS A 148 10.77 5.31 -5.01
N GLU A 149 11.58 6.24 -4.50
CA GLU A 149 12.32 7.22 -5.31
C GLU A 149 13.36 6.56 -6.20
N SER A 150 13.98 5.50 -5.68
CA SER A 150 14.93 4.64 -6.39
C SER A 150 14.54 3.18 -6.22
N ILE A 151 14.82 2.39 -7.27
CA ILE A 151 14.67 0.93 -7.20
C ILE A 151 15.60 0.31 -6.15
N ASP A 152 16.71 0.99 -5.82
CA ASP A 152 17.65 0.55 -4.79
C ASP A 152 16.96 0.37 -3.44
N ILE A 153 15.94 1.18 -3.13
CA ILE A 153 15.14 1.00 -1.90
C ILE A 153 14.39 -0.34 -1.94
N THR A 154 13.86 -0.74 -3.10
CA THR A 154 13.21 -2.05 -3.26
C THR A 154 14.24 -3.18 -3.19
N TYR A 155 15.46 -2.99 -3.64
CA TYR A 155 16.53 -3.98 -3.53
C TYR A 155 16.99 -4.26 -2.10
N GLN A 156 16.63 -3.44 -1.11
CA GLN A 156 16.81 -3.79 0.31
C GLN A 156 16.05 -5.08 0.69
N TYR A 157 15.06 -5.46 -0.12
CA TYR A 157 14.32 -6.71 -0.01
C TYR A 157 14.85 -7.82 -0.93
N ALA A 158 16.04 -7.65 -1.52
CA ALA A 158 16.59 -8.58 -2.51
C ALA A 158 16.65 -10.03 -2.02
N HIS A 159 16.90 -10.22 -0.71
CA HIS A 159 16.94 -11.55 -0.08
C HIS A 159 15.59 -12.29 -0.09
N LEU A 160 14.48 -11.59 -0.33
CA LEU A 160 13.13 -12.16 -0.42
C LEU A 160 12.78 -12.60 -1.85
N PHE A 161 13.51 -12.10 -2.87
CA PHE A 161 13.29 -12.50 -4.26
C PHE A 161 13.85 -13.90 -4.50
N PRO A 162 13.05 -14.84 -5.02
CA PRO A 162 13.52 -16.19 -5.32
C PRO A 162 14.53 -16.19 -6.47
N SER A 163 15.47 -17.12 -6.45
CA SER A 163 16.35 -17.34 -7.61
C SER A 163 15.54 -17.90 -8.77
N LYS A 164 15.70 -17.32 -9.95
CA LYS A 164 15.07 -17.72 -11.21
C LYS A 164 16.02 -18.40 -12.18
N GLN A 165 17.26 -18.72 -11.75
CA GLN A 165 18.30 -19.25 -12.63
C GLN A 165 17.89 -20.58 -13.30
N THR A 166 17.32 -21.51 -12.54
CA THR A 166 16.86 -22.80 -13.08
C THR A 166 15.70 -22.60 -14.06
N GLU A 167 14.70 -21.80 -13.67
CA GLU A 167 13.56 -21.50 -14.56
C GLU A 167 14.00 -20.82 -15.86
N MET A 168 14.96 -19.89 -15.80
CA MET A 168 15.54 -19.25 -16.99
C MET A 168 16.23 -20.28 -17.89
N ALA A 169 17.05 -21.15 -17.32
CA ALA A 169 17.75 -22.19 -18.07
C ALA A 169 16.77 -23.15 -18.75
N ASP A 170 15.74 -23.61 -18.04
CA ASP A 170 14.74 -24.53 -18.57
C ASP A 170 13.97 -23.90 -19.74
N ARG A 171 13.53 -22.64 -19.59
CA ARG A 171 12.83 -21.91 -20.67
C ARG A 171 13.70 -21.65 -21.88
N LEU A 172 14.99 -21.37 -21.69
CA LEU A 172 15.93 -21.21 -22.78
C LEU A 172 16.19 -22.55 -23.51
N ASP A 173 16.24 -23.66 -22.77
CA ASP A 173 16.40 -24.99 -23.33
C ASP A 173 15.20 -25.39 -24.19
N ASP A 174 13.96 -25.07 -23.74
CA ASP A 174 12.74 -25.30 -24.51
C ASP A 174 12.72 -24.51 -25.83
N LEU A 175 13.17 -23.25 -25.81
CA LEU A 175 13.30 -22.45 -27.03
C LEU A 175 14.31 -23.07 -28.01
N GLY A 176 15.48 -23.51 -27.51
CA GLY A 176 16.51 -24.15 -28.35
C GLY A 176 16.05 -25.48 -28.98
N LYS A 177 15.24 -26.25 -28.28
CA LYS A 177 14.64 -27.50 -28.82
C LYS A 177 13.56 -27.22 -29.88
N GLY A 178 12.72 -26.17 -29.67
CA GLY A 178 11.68 -25.80 -30.63
C GLY A 178 12.21 -25.30 -31.98
N GLU A 179 13.39 -24.66 -32.00
CA GLU A 179 14.03 -24.25 -33.26
C GLU A 179 14.57 -25.46 -34.09
N VAL A 180 14.93 -26.54 -33.44
CA VAL A 180 15.44 -27.77 -34.13
C VAL A 180 14.28 -28.55 -34.78
N GLU A 181 13.08 -28.53 -34.25
CA GLU A 181 11.92 -29.22 -34.84
C GLU A 181 11.35 -28.51 -36.07
N ASN A 182 11.64 -27.23 -36.27
CA ASN A 182 11.18 -26.46 -37.44
C ASN A 182 12.13 -26.47 -38.63
N VAL A 183 13.26 -27.18 -38.56
CA VAL A 183 14.29 -27.28 -39.63
C VAL A 183 14.36 -28.67 -40.24
N SER A 184 13.44 -29.58 -39.91
CA SER A 184 13.40 -30.96 -40.43
C SER A 184 12.29 -31.11 -41.48
#